data_f3e4c94c47187257a31ceecf90e5aaac
#
_entry.id   f3e4c94c47187257a31ceecf90e5aaac
#
_cell.length_a   1.000
_cell.length_b   1.000
_cell.length_c   1.000
_cell.angle_alpha   90.00
_cell.angle_beta   90.00
_cell.angle_gamma   90.00
#
_symmetry.space_group_name_H-M   'P 1'
#
loop_
_entity.id
_entity.type
_entity.pdbx_description
1 polymer ?
#
loop_
_entity_poly.entity_id
_entity_poly.type
_entity_poly.pdbx_seq_one_letter_code
_entity_poly.pdbx_strand_id
1 'polypeptide(L)'
;MYSINVDIDIVSGIEEVDVNLLIPHEKVLLDKKDILKNNLKYKNDNIIISTIIICNESNLIIDGHHRFTALKELGYKKIPVTLINYFSNKIITDDNDSLSKLDIINNSKNKSLYNPKTTKHLIYCNRNRNWFPITLISTLYLLKSNEG
;
A
#
# COMPACT_ATOMS: atom_id res chain seq x y z
N MET A 1 -12.07 12.02 0.79
CA MET A 1 -12.58 11.78 2.15
C MET A 1 -12.50 10.29 2.47
N TYR A 2 -12.08 9.96 3.66
CA TYR A 2 -11.98 8.57 4.08
C TYR A 2 -13.22 8.14 4.86
N SER A 3 -13.50 6.85 4.87
CA SER A 3 -14.61 6.30 5.64
C SER A 3 -14.36 6.33 7.15
N ILE A 4 -13.13 6.60 7.56
CA ILE A 4 -12.74 6.74 8.97
C ILE A 4 -12.09 8.11 9.19
N ASN A 5 -12.09 8.56 10.45
CA ASN A 5 -11.52 9.86 10.83
C ASN A 5 -10.12 9.66 11.39
N VAL A 6 -9.10 10.04 10.61
CA VAL A 6 -7.68 9.90 10.99
C VAL A 6 -7.04 11.27 11.16
N ASP A 7 -5.92 11.31 11.91
CA ASP A 7 -5.17 12.55 12.10
C ASP A 7 -4.68 13.09 10.76
N ILE A 8 -4.82 14.39 10.55
CA ILE A 8 -4.54 15.05 9.28
C ILE A 8 -3.07 14.94 8.87
N ASP A 9 -2.16 14.82 9.83
CA ASP A 9 -0.73 14.75 9.56
C ASP A 9 -0.24 13.34 9.21
N ILE A 10 -1.10 12.33 9.26
CA ILE A 10 -0.71 10.97 8.89
C ILE A 10 -0.54 10.84 7.38
N VAL A 11 -1.43 11.44 6.59
CA VAL A 11 -1.39 11.35 5.13
C VAL A 11 -0.71 12.59 4.58
N SER A 12 0.44 12.41 3.91
CA SER A 12 1.19 13.50 3.30
C SER A 12 0.62 13.91 1.94
N GLY A 13 0.05 12.97 1.20
CA GLY A 13 -0.51 13.24 -0.12
C GLY A 13 -0.73 12.00 -0.94
N ILE A 14 -1.20 12.19 -2.15
CA ILE A 14 -1.41 11.16 -3.16
C ILE A 14 -0.61 11.55 -4.39
N GLU A 15 0.23 10.64 -4.89
CA GLU A 15 1.10 10.91 -6.04
C GLU A 15 1.24 9.67 -6.91
N GLU A 16 1.67 9.88 -8.15
CA GLU A 16 2.17 8.78 -8.98
C GLU A 16 3.68 8.72 -8.80
N VAL A 17 4.19 7.55 -8.47
CA VAL A 17 5.62 7.34 -8.24
C VAL A 17 6.15 6.23 -9.13
N ASP A 18 7.45 6.28 -9.42
CA ASP A 18 8.14 5.26 -10.19
C ASP A 18 8.03 3.92 -9.48
N VAL A 19 7.52 2.91 -10.20
CA VAL A 19 7.31 1.57 -9.65
C VAL A 19 8.59 0.95 -9.10
N ASN A 20 9.74 1.33 -9.64
CA ASN A 20 11.03 0.78 -9.21
C ASN A 20 11.55 1.38 -7.91
N LEU A 21 10.95 2.47 -7.44
CA LEU A 21 11.33 3.07 -6.16
C LEU A 21 10.65 2.40 -4.97
N LEU A 22 9.62 1.61 -5.20
CA LEU A 22 8.83 1.01 -4.13
C LEU A 22 9.47 -0.27 -3.63
N ILE A 23 9.43 -0.46 -2.31
CA ILE A 23 10.12 -1.57 -1.64
C ILE A 23 9.07 -2.44 -0.96
N PRO A 24 8.86 -3.69 -1.41
CA PRO A 24 7.90 -4.59 -0.77
C PRO A 24 8.49 -5.22 0.49
N HIS A 25 7.61 -5.62 1.42
CA HIS A 25 8.01 -6.38 2.61
C HIS A 25 7.23 -7.68 2.76
N GLU A 26 6.27 -7.94 1.90
CA GLU A 26 5.46 -9.15 1.91
C GLU A 26 5.50 -9.85 0.57
N LYS A 27 5.43 -11.18 0.61
CA LYS A 27 5.23 -12.00 -0.58
C LYS A 27 3.78 -11.88 -1.03
N VAL A 28 3.54 -12.07 -2.32
CA VAL A 28 2.18 -12.05 -2.86
C VAL A 28 1.68 -13.48 -3.11
N LEU A 29 0.36 -13.65 -3.00
CA LEU A 29 -0.30 -14.88 -3.42
C LEU A 29 -0.49 -14.81 -4.93
N LEU A 30 0.11 -15.76 -5.65
CA LEU A 30 0.10 -15.75 -7.12
C LEU A 30 -1.32 -15.73 -7.68
N ASP A 31 -2.22 -16.51 -7.10
CA ASP A 31 -3.60 -16.57 -7.56
C ASP A 31 -4.30 -15.21 -7.45
N LYS A 32 -4.14 -14.53 -6.31
CA LYS A 32 -4.75 -13.21 -6.10
C LYS A 32 -4.15 -12.17 -7.04
N LYS A 33 -2.84 -12.19 -7.22
CA LYS A 33 -2.14 -11.28 -8.11
C LYS A 33 -2.59 -11.50 -9.55
N ASP A 34 -2.70 -12.75 -9.97
CA ASP A 34 -3.09 -13.09 -11.34
C ASP A 34 -4.55 -12.73 -11.63
N ILE A 35 -5.45 -12.96 -10.69
CA ILE A 35 -6.86 -12.55 -10.84
C ILE A 35 -6.95 -11.03 -11.01
N LEU A 36 -6.26 -10.30 -10.16
CA LEU A 36 -6.24 -8.83 -10.23
C LEU A 36 -5.64 -8.35 -11.55
N LYS A 37 -4.51 -8.91 -11.95
CA LYS A 37 -3.85 -8.58 -13.20
C LYS A 37 -4.75 -8.83 -14.41
N ASN A 38 -5.45 -9.96 -14.44
CA ASN A 38 -6.35 -10.28 -15.53
C ASN A 38 -7.54 -9.32 -15.60
N ASN A 39 -8.09 -8.95 -14.45
CA ASN A 39 -9.18 -7.96 -14.38
C ASN A 39 -8.74 -6.61 -14.94
N LEU A 40 -7.55 -6.16 -14.58
CA LEU A 40 -7.00 -4.90 -15.07
C LEU A 40 -6.67 -4.95 -16.56
N LYS A 41 -6.20 -6.10 -17.04
CA LYS A 41 -5.80 -6.30 -18.43
C LYS A 41 -6.95 -6.11 -19.40
N TYR A 42 -8.19 -6.41 -18.98
CA TYR A 42 -9.37 -6.29 -19.84
C TYR A 42 -10.04 -4.93 -19.74
N LYS A 43 -9.48 -4.00 -18.99
CA LYS A 43 -9.99 -2.64 -18.93
C LYS A 43 -9.50 -1.85 -20.15
N ASN A 44 -10.19 -0.74 -20.42
CA ASN A 44 -9.82 0.19 -21.48
C ASN A 44 -8.54 0.96 -21.09
N ASP A 45 -8.24 2.03 -21.83
CA ASP A 45 -7.03 2.82 -21.64
C ASP A 45 -6.84 3.35 -20.22
N ASN A 46 -7.94 3.55 -19.48
CA ASN A 46 -7.91 4.04 -18.13
C ASN A 46 -8.48 2.99 -17.19
N ILE A 47 -7.85 2.86 -16.00
CA ILE A 47 -8.35 1.95 -14.97
C ILE A 47 -8.57 2.73 -13.68
N ILE A 48 -9.53 2.27 -12.87
CA ILE A 48 -9.73 2.79 -11.53
C ILE A 48 -9.19 1.76 -10.55
N ILE A 49 -8.25 2.19 -9.73
CA ILE A 49 -7.58 1.29 -8.79
C ILE A 49 -7.36 2.03 -7.47
N SER A 50 -7.43 1.29 -6.36
CA SER A 50 -7.11 1.87 -5.05
C SER A 50 -5.61 2.12 -4.95
N THR A 51 -5.24 3.26 -4.40
CA THR A 51 -3.83 3.60 -4.20
C THR A 51 -3.13 2.58 -3.33
N ILE A 52 -1.84 2.41 -3.58
CA ILE A 52 -0.95 1.63 -2.73
C ILE A 52 -0.48 2.54 -1.61
N ILE A 53 -0.49 2.06 -0.37
CA ILE A 53 -0.08 2.87 0.78
C ILE A 53 1.40 2.63 1.02
N ILE A 54 2.18 3.70 1.04
CA ILE A 54 3.63 3.62 1.23
C ILE A 54 4.11 4.58 2.32
N CYS A 55 5.25 4.24 2.93
CA CYS A 55 5.96 5.12 3.84
C CYS A 55 6.57 6.28 3.06
N ASN A 56 6.33 7.52 3.49
CA ASN A 56 6.80 8.71 2.76
C ASN A 56 8.32 8.91 2.86
N GLU A 57 9.01 8.22 3.76
CA GLU A 57 10.46 8.35 3.91
C GLU A 57 11.22 7.21 3.23
N SER A 58 10.78 5.97 3.44
CA SER A 58 11.53 4.79 2.99
C SER A 58 11.03 4.19 1.68
N ASN A 59 9.86 4.64 1.18
CA ASN A 59 9.17 4.04 0.02
C ASN A 59 8.74 2.59 0.26
N LEU A 60 8.69 2.17 1.51
CA LEU A 60 8.22 0.84 1.88
C LEU A 60 6.73 0.71 1.59
N ILE A 61 6.34 -0.35 0.90
CA ILE A 61 4.92 -0.65 0.67
C ILE A 61 4.34 -1.13 1.99
N ILE A 62 3.33 -0.43 2.49
CA ILE A 62 2.64 -0.79 3.72
C ILE A 62 1.42 -1.66 3.42
N ASP A 63 0.68 -1.31 2.37
CA ASP A 63 -0.51 -2.05 1.94
C ASP A 63 -0.61 -1.99 0.42
N GLY A 64 -1.05 -3.10 -0.18
CA GLY A 64 -1.26 -3.15 -1.63
C GLY A 64 -0.19 -3.92 -2.39
N HIS A 65 0.47 -4.89 -1.78
CA HIS A 65 1.52 -5.69 -2.44
C HIS A 65 1.00 -6.39 -3.70
N HIS A 66 -0.23 -6.90 -3.66
CA HIS A 66 -0.81 -7.58 -4.83
C HIS A 66 -1.07 -6.59 -5.97
N ARG A 67 -1.60 -5.41 -5.64
CA ARG A 67 -1.81 -4.34 -6.64
C ARG A 67 -0.50 -3.88 -7.25
N PHE A 68 0.51 -3.69 -6.40
CA PHE A 68 1.86 -3.31 -6.86
C PHE A 68 2.41 -4.32 -7.85
N THR A 69 2.37 -5.60 -7.50
CA THR A 69 2.93 -6.65 -8.34
C THR A 69 2.17 -6.76 -9.67
N ALA A 70 0.83 -6.69 -9.63
CA ALA A 70 0.02 -6.74 -10.83
C ALA A 70 0.31 -5.58 -11.78
N LEU A 71 0.38 -4.35 -11.26
CA LEU A 71 0.67 -3.17 -12.07
C LEU A 71 2.08 -3.23 -12.66
N LYS A 72 3.05 -3.69 -11.87
CA LYS A 72 4.42 -3.84 -12.35
C LYS A 72 4.50 -4.86 -13.50
N GLU A 73 3.84 -5.99 -13.37
CA GLU A 73 3.83 -7.03 -14.41
C GLU A 73 3.10 -6.57 -15.67
N LEU A 74 2.12 -5.68 -15.54
CA LEU A 74 1.43 -5.08 -16.68
C LEU A 74 2.25 -3.99 -17.36
N GLY A 75 3.40 -3.63 -16.81
CA GLY A 75 4.32 -2.68 -17.42
C GLY A 75 4.12 -1.22 -17.03
N TYR A 76 3.32 -0.94 -16.02
CA TYR A 76 3.15 0.43 -15.56
C TYR A 76 4.46 0.96 -14.96
N LYS A 77 4.93 2.10 -15.45
CA LYS A 77 6.16 2.72 -14.97
C LYS A 77 5.92 3.56 -13.73
N LYS A 78 4.75 4.18 -13.63
CA LYS A 78 4.33 4.96 -12.48
C LYS A 78 3.00 4.43 -11.97
N ILE A 79 2.85 4.40 -10.66
CA ILE A 79 1.66 3.88 -10.01
C ILE A 79 1.18 4.83 -8.92
N PRO A 80 -0.13 4.87 -8.65
CA PRO A 80 -0.68 5.81 -7.67
C PRO A 80 -0.48 5.30 -6.25
N VAL A 81 0.02 6.18 -5.39
CA VAL A 81 0.29 5.84 -3.98
C VAL A 81 -0.32 6.88 -3.06
N THR A 82 -0.67 6.44 -1.85
CA THR A 82 -0.95 7.31 -0.71
C THR A 82 0.28 7.32 0.18
N LEU A 83 0.84 8.50 0.39
CA LEU A 83 2.05 8.70 1.18
C LEU A 83 1.66 8.92 2.64
N ILE A 84 2.21 8.13 3.54
CA ILE A 84 1.89 8.23 4.97
C ILE A 84 3.13 8.45 5.81
N ASN A 85 2.92 9.07 6.98
CA ASN A 85 3.91 9.13 8.04
C ASN A 85 3.86 7.81 8.82
N TYR A 86 4.64 6.84 8.37
CA TYR A 86 4.61 5.47 8.90
C TYR A 86 4.99 5.41 10.39
N PHE A 87 5.81 6.34 10.87
CA PHE A 87 6.27 6.34 12.25
C PHE A 87 5.31 7.03 13.22
N SER A 88 4.14 7.49 12.75
CA SER A 88 3.10 8.00 13.63
C SER A 88 2.67 6.92 14.63
N ASN A 89 2.44 7.31 15.88
CA ASN A 89 1.93 6.39 16.89
C ASN A 89 0.46 5.98 16.64
N LYS A 90 -0.19 6.59 15.65
CA LYS A 90 -1.55 6.24 15.22
C LYS A 90 -1.55 5.14 14.15
N ILE A 91 -0.39 4.59 13.83
CA ILE A 91 -0.23 3.43 12.96
C ILE A 91 0.53 2.37 13.75
N ILE A 92 -0.04 1.15 13.82
CA ILE A 92 0.61 0.01 14.49
C ILE A 92 0.70 -1.17 13.54
N THR A 93 1.59 -2.11 13.84
CA THR A 93 1.86 -3.25 12.96
C THR A 93 0.86 -4.39 13.11
N ASP A 94 0.26 -4.52 14.29
CA ASP A 94 -0.83 -5.47 14.55
C ASP A 94 -1.41 -5.22 15.94
N ASP A 95 -2.46 -5.96 16.30
CA ASP A 95 -3.13 -5.83 17.60
C ASP A 95 -2.18 -6.15 18.77
N ASN A 96 -1.21 -7.03 18.55
CA ASN A 96 -0.29 -7.48 19.60
C ASN A 96 1.04 -6.75 19.54
N ASP A 97 1.23 -5.89 18.54
CA ASP A 97 2.48 -5.15 18.32
C ASP A 97 3.70 -6.07 18.31
N SER A 98 3.54 -7.25 17.70
CA SER A 98 4.56 -8.30 17.71
C SER A 98 5.72 -8.03 16.76
N LEU A 99 5.54 -7.14 15.79
CA LEU A 99 6.58 -6.75 14.83
C LEU A 99 6.81 -5.25 14.92
N SER A 100 8.07 -4.83 15.02
CA SER A 100 8.38 -3.42 14.99
C SER A 100 8.45 -2.90 13.56
N LYS A 101 8.14 -1.63 13.38
CA LYS A 101 8.23 -0.98 12.07
C LYS A 101 9.66 -1.02 11.53
N LEU A 102 10.66 -0.89 12.39
CA LEU A 102 12.07 -0.96 11.99
C LEU A 102 12.43 -2.35 11.50
N ASP A 103 11.93 -3.41 12.14
CA ASP A 103 12.17 -4.77 11.70
C ASP A 103 11.61 -5.00 10.30
N ILE A 104 10.42 -4.49 10.03
CA ILE A 104 9.80 -4.60 8.71
C ILE A 104 10.66 -3.90 7.65
N ILE A 105 11.11 -2.68 7.95
CA ILE A 105 11.95 -1.91 7.03
C ILE A 105 13.28 -2.63 6.78
N ASN A 106 13.92 -3.13 7.84
CA ASN A 106 15.21 -3.82 7.73
C ASN A 106 15.09 -5.10 6.91
N ASN A 107 14.04 -5.88 7.13
CA ASN A 107 13.81 -7.09 6.37
C ASN A 107 13.53 -6.79 4.89
N SER A 108 12.83 -5.72 4.58
CA SER A 108 12.59 -5.33 3.19
C SER A 108 13.89 -4.93 2.49
N LYS A 109 14.77 -4.20 3.18
CA LYS A 109 16.07 -3.81 2.63
C LYS A 109 16.94 -5.03 2.34
N ASN A 110 16.85 -6.05 3.15
CA ASN A 110 17.59 -7.31 2.98
C ASN A 110 16.87 -8.28 2.02
N LYS A 111 15.76 -7.84 1.41
CA LYS A 111 14.94 -8.64 0.51
C LYS A 111 14.40 -9.92 1.16
N SER A 112 14.23 -9.89 2.49
CA SER A 112 13.66 -10.98 3.27
C SER A 112 12.17 -10.68 3.47
N LEU A 113 11.32 -11.23 2.59
CA LEU A 113 9.90 -10.90 2.58
C LEU A 113 9.10 -11.77 3.53
N TYR A 114 8.15 -11.15 4.23
CA TYR A 114 7.19 -11.85 5.05
C TYR A 114 6.16 -12.59 4.19
N ASN A 115 5.55 -13.62 4.77
CA ASN A 115 4.44 -14.30 4.12
C ASN A 115 3.24 -13.36 3.96
N PRO A 116 2.36 -13.62 2.97
CA PRO A 116 1.22 -12.74 2.75
C PRO A 116 0.36 -12.57 4.01
N LYS A 117 -0.08 -11.34 4.28
CA LYS A 117 -0.96 -10.97 5.39
C LYS A 117 -0.41 -11.27 6.78
N THR A 118 0.90 -11.47 6.93
CA THR A 118 1.50 -11.65 8.25
C THR A 118 1.81 -10.34 8.95
N THR A 119 1.90 -9.24 8.18
CA THR A 119 2.19 -7.92 8.71
C THR A 119 0.94 -7.05 8.56
N LYS A 120 -0.01 -7.22 9.47
CA LYS A 120 -1.23 -6.41 9.47
C LYS A 120 -0.93 -5.03 10.03
N HIS A 121 -1.32 -4.01 9.29
CA HIS A 121 -1.20 -2.64 9.75
C HIS A 121 -2.57 -2.08 10.10
N LEU A 122 -2.63 -1.38 11.23
CA LEU A 122 -3.85 -0.77 11.74
C LEU A 122 -3.62 0.73 11.90
N ILE A 123 -4.69 1.49 11.68
CA ILE A 123 -4.69 2.94 11.83
C ILE A 123 -5.79 3.35 12.82
N TYR A 124 -5.49 4.35 13.64
CA TYR A 124 -6.43 4.82 14.66
C TYR A 124 -7.48 5.75 14.06
N CYS A 125 -8.75 5.48 14.37
CA CYS A 125 -9.86 6.35 14.01
C CYS A 125 -10.25 7.20 15.21
N ASN A 126 -10.15 8.54 15.10
CA ASN A 126 -10.41 9.47 16.19
C ASN A 126 -11.89 9.46 16.61
N ARG A 127 -12.80 9.33 15.66
CA ARG A 127 -14.25 9.35 15.94
C ARG A 127 -14.68 8.15 16.75
N ASN A 128 -14.26 6.95 16.33
CA ASN A 128 -14.69 5.70 16.96
C ASN A 128 -13.77 5.27 18.10
N ARG A 129 -12.63 5.93 18.28
CA ARG A 129 -11.60 5.61 19.28
C ARG A 129 -11.21 4.14 19.22
N ASN A 130 -10.93 3.68 18.00
CA ASN A 130 -10.59 2.29 17.76
C ASN A 130 -9.65 2.17 16.57
N TRP A 131 -9.05 1.01 16.42
CA TRP A 131 -8.11 0.71 15.36
C TRP A 131 -8.81 -0.02 14.21
N PHE A 132 -8.46 0.34 13.00
CA PHE A 132 -9.04 -0.24 11.78
C PHE A 132 -7.94 -0.63 10.80
N PRO A 133 -8.22 -1.57 9.87
CA PRO A 133 -7.25 -1.90 8.83
C PRO A 133 -6.83 -0.67 8.05
N ILE A 134 -5.53 -0.52 7.82
CA ILE A 134 -4.99 0.66 7.15
C ILE A 134 -5.48 0.78 5.71
N THR A 135 -5.90 -0.31 5.08
CA THR A 135 -6.42 -0.28 3.72
C THR A 135 -7.59 0.69 3.55
N LEU A 136 -8.29 1.04 4.65
CA LEU A 136 -9.41 1.98 4.60
C LEU A 136 -9.02 3.40 4.19
N ILE A 137 -7.73 3.74 4.22
CA ILE A 137 -7.26 5.05 3.74
C ILE A 137 -6.73 5.01 2.31
N SER A 138 -6.81 3.88 1.63
CA SER A 138 -6.57 3.83 0.19
C SER A 138 -7.64 4.63 -0.53
N THR A 139 -7.24 5.34 -1.58
CA THR A 139 -8.13 6.22 -2.34
C THR A 139 -8.30 5.67 -3.74
N LEU A 140 -9.50 5.69 -4.26
CA LEU A 140 -9.75 5.34 -5.66
C LEU A 140 -9.07 6.35 -6.56
N TYR A 141 -8.36 5.87 -7.55
CA TYR A 141 -7.53 6.69 -8.43
C TYR A 141 -7.73 6.27 -9.88
N LEU A 142 -7.90 7.24 -10.75
CA LEU A 142 -8.00 7.01 -12.19
C LEU A 142 -6.59 6.99 -12.77
N LEU A 143 -6.11 5.80 -13.08
CA LEU A 143 -4.78 5.61 -13.67
C LEU A 143 -4.91 5.54 -15.18
N LYS A 144 -4.21 6.43 -15.86
CA LYS A 144 -4.25 6.51 -17.31
C LYS A 144 -3.48 5.38 -17.95
N SER A 145 -3.75 5.18 -19.24
CA SER A 145 -3.13 4.16 -20.05
C SER A 145 -1.59 4.10 -19.85
N ASN A 146 -1.10 2.87 -19.92
CA ASN A 146 0.33 2.57 -19.87
C ASN A 146 1.09 3.09 -21.10
N GLU A 147 0.40 3.57 -22.08
CA GLU A 147 0.99 4.12 -23.30
C GLU A 147 1.43 5.56 -23.09
N GLY A 148 2.69 5.83 -23.29
CA GLY A 148 3.17 7.20 -23.27
C GLY A 148 4.36 7.43 -22.46
#